data_5a5b506d70cee940dd2494edc1d9be7c
#
_entry.id   5a5b506d70cee940dd2494edc1d9be7c
#
_cell.length_a   1.000
_cell.length_b   1.000
_cell.length_c   1.000
_cell.angle_alpha   90.00
_cell.angle_beta   90.00
_cell.angle_gamma   90.00
#
_symmetry.space_group_name_H-M   'P 1'
#
loop_
_entity.id
_entity.type
_entity.pdbx_description
1 polymer ?
#
loop_
_entity_poly.entity_id
_entity_poly.type
_entity_poly.pdbx_seq_one_letter_code
_entity_poly.pdbx_strand_id
1 'polypeptide(L)'
;MSQTRPAGGRPAALGFVFVAVLLDMIALGVIAPVLPELIKDFTGDAARAARYIGWFAAIWALMQFFTSPILGALSDRFGRRPVLLLSMGGLGLDYLFMAMAPNLAWLLVGRIISGVTSATYSTANAYIADITPPDQRAARFGLLSVAFGIGFILGPAAGGVLGAVDPRLPFWGAAGLCMLNTLYGVFVLPESLPADRRARFNFKLANPVGSFDLYRSAPGLMPLAGVMFLYYLAHQVLQSTWVPYTTYRYGWSPALTGASLAVVGISSIVVQALIVRPFVAKFGERGALFTGVAWAAIGYAAFAFAPTTPAFMLSIPFFGLMGLISPGAQGLMSRRVGPTEQGRLQGANMGLMAIASLIGPVLFTEVFARAIGPWAFWAPVGAPFYLAGILMCIALLAAFGAPRRDAVTELR
;
A
#
# COMPACT_ATOMS: atom_id res chain seq x y z
N MET A 1 -38.66 -4.69 29.60
CA MET A 1 -37.32 -4.78 29.00
C MET A 1 -37.48 -4.69 27.48
N SER A 2 -37.40 -3.46 26.96
CA SER A 2 -37.49 -3.19 25.53
C SER A 2 -36.14 -3.55 24.88
N GLN A 3 -36.11 -4.65 24.13
CA GLN A 3 -34.98 -4.97 23.23
C GLN A 3 -34.99 -3.94 22.09
N THR A 4 -34.16 -2.89 22.22
CA THR A 4 -33.83 -2.05 21.10
C THR A 4 -33.10 -2.93 20.06
N ARG A 5 -33.80 -3.27 18.99
CA ARG A 5 -33.24 -3.91 17.80
C ARG A 5 -31.98 -3.12 17.40
N PRO A 6 -30.81 -3.77 17.20
CA PRO A 6 -29.68 -3.10 16.58
C PRO A 6 -30.17 -2.61 15.23
N ALA A 7 -29.91 -1.32 14.96
CA ALA A 7 -30.22 -0.72 13.67
C ALA A 7 -29.49 -1.54 12.61
N GLY A 8 -30.22 -2.39 11.90
CA GLY A 8 -29.69 -3.23 10.83
C GLY A 8 -28.96 -2.30 9.86
N GLY A 9 -27.65 -2.55 9.67
CA GLY A 9 -26.80 -1.74 8.84
C GLY A 9 -27.50 -1.51 7.50
N ARG A 10 -27.80 -0.25 7.20
CA ARG A 10 -28.50 0.11 5.97
C ARG A 10 -27.63 -0.35 4.80
N PRO A 11 -28.11 -1.20 3.89
CA PRO A 11 -27.34 -1.64 2.70
C PRO A 11 -26.75 -0.46 1.94
N ALA A 12 -27.44 0.69 1.96
CA ALA A 12 -26.99 1.96 1.40
C ALA A 12 -25.68 2.49 2.02
N ALA A 13 -25.43 2.30 3.33
CA ALA A 13 -24.22 2.78 3.97
C ALA A 13 -22.97 1.96 3.55
N LEU A 14 -23.12 0.65 3.36
CA LEU A 14 -22.04 -0.20 2.84
C LEU A 14 -21.71 0.13 1.38
N GLY A 15 -22.73 0.28 0.54
CA GLY A 15 -22.55 0.68 -0.86
C GLY A 15 -21.84 2.04 -0.95
N PHE A 16 -22.21 3.00 -0.09
CA PHE A 16 -21.54 4.29 -0.02
C PHE A 16 -20.05 4.14 0.32
N VAL A 17 -19.70 3.44 1.41
CA VAL A 17 -18.30 3.29 1.83
C VAL A 17 -17.48 2.57 0.76
N PHE A 18 -18.06 1.56 0.10
CA PHE A 18 -17.42 0.89 -1.03
C PHE A 18 -17.10 1.86 -2.16
N VAL A 19 -18.09 2.65 -2.61
CA VAL A 19 -17.91 3.65 -3.67
C VAL A 19 -16.91 4.72 -3.25
N ALA A 20 -16.99 5.18 -2.01
CA ALA A 20 -16.07 6.19 -1.48
C ALA A 20 -14.61 5.71 -1.51
N VAL A 21 -14.35 4.48 -1.03
CA VAL A 21 -13.01 3.90 -1.05
C VAL A 21 -12.55 3.60 -2.47
N LEU A 22 -13.45 3.13 -3.34
CA LEU A 22 -13.14 2.89 -4.75
C LEU A 22 -12.69 4.17 -5.46
N LEU A 23 -13.44 5.27 -5.31
CA LEU A 23 -13.10 6.56 -5.91
C LEU A 23 -11.79 7.13 -5.36
N ASP A 24 -11.55 6.98 -4.06
CA ASP A 24 -10.30 7.37 -3.41
C ASP A 24 -9.09 6.59 -3.97
N MET A 25 -9.25 5.27 -4.16
CA MET A 25 -8.21 4.42 -4.74
C MET A 25 -7.97 4.68 -6.22
N ILE A 26 -9.03 4.98 -6.99
CA ILE A 26 -8.88 5.42 -8.39
C ILE A 26 -8.10 6.74 -8.42
N ALA A 27 -8.47 7.73 -7.61
CA ALA A 27 -7.80 9.02 -7.56
C ALA A 27 -6.32 8.90 -7.18
N LEU A 28 -6.00 8.03 -6.22
CA LEU A 28 -4.62 7.71 -5.85
C LEU A 28 -3.86 7.06 -7.01
N GLY A 29 -4.49 6.13 -7.70
CA GLY A 29 -3.90 5.39 -8.81
C GLY A 29 -3.67 6.23 -10.07
N VAL A 30 -4.56 7.19 -10.35
CA VAL A 30 -4.51 8.08 -11.52
C VAL A 30 -3.19 8.87 -11.58
N ILE A 31 -2.62 9.21 -10.43
CA ILE A 31 -1.41 10.03 -10.33
C ILE A 31 -0.14 9.20 -10.53
N ALA A 32 -0.19 7.90 -10.24
CA ALA A 32 0.99 7.03 -10.23
C ALA A 32 1.85 7.10 -11.52
N PRO A 33 1.29 7.07 -12.74
CA PRO A 33 2.08 7.13 -13.97
C PRO A 33 2.60 8.54 -14.32
N VAL A 34 2.02 9.62 -13.76
CA VAL A 34 2.29 11.00 -14.23
C VAL A 34 3.07 11.85 -13.24
N LEU A 35 2.97 11.61 -11.93
CA LEU A 35 3.73 12.38 -10.94
C LEU A 35 5.24 12.35 -11.18
N PRO A 36 5.87 11.20 -11.49
CA PRO A 36 7.29 11.15 -11.81
C PRO A 36 7.68 11.98 -13.03
N GLU A 37 6.82 12.04 -14.05
CA GLU A 37 7.05 12.83 -15.25
C GLU A 37 6.99 14.33 -14.93
N LEU A 38 5.97 14.77 -14.18
CA LEU A 38 5.86 16.16 -13.73
C LEU A 38 7.07 16.60 -12.88
N ILE A 39 7.58 15.73 -12.01
CA ILE A 39 8.79 16.00 -11.23
C ILE A 39 10.01 16.12 -12.16
N LYS A 40 10.11 15.26 -13.19
CA LYS A 40 11.18 15.31 -14.17
C LYS A 40 11.17 16.61 -14.98
N ASP A 41 9.98 17.10 -15.36
CA ASP A 41 9.83 18.36 -16.08
C ASP A 41 10.34 19.55 -15.25
N PHE A 42 10.08 19.58 -13.95
CA PHE A 42 10.59 20.62 -13.06
C PHE A 42 12.09 20.51 -12.76
N THR A 43 12.64 19.33 -12.78
CA THR A 43 14.07 19.12 -12.46
C THR A 43 14.98 19.18 -13.68
N GLY A 44 14.46 18.92 -14.87
CA GLY A 44 15.21 18.81 -16.13
C GLY A 44 16.22 17.65 -16.18
N ASP A 45 16.29 16.82 -15.12
CA ASP A 45 17.27 15.75 -14.98
C ASP A 45 16.66 14.51 -14.35
N ALA A 46 16.83 13.33 -14.98
CA ALA A 46 16.22 12.09 -14.54
C ALA A 46 16.75 11.60 -13.18
N ALA A 47 18.03 11.79 -12.89
CA ALA A 47 18.62 11.36 -11.61
C ALA A 47 18.14 12.24 -10.45
N ARG A 48 18.04 13.56 -10.69
CA ARG A 48 17.43 14.48 -9.71
C ARG A 48 15.95 14.17 -9.51
N ALA A 49 15.21 13.95 -10.58
CA ALA A 49 13.80 13.57 -10.50
C ALA A 49 13.60 12.31 -9.64
N ALA A 50 14.39 11.27 -9.85
CA ALA A 50 14.34 10.04 -9.07
C ALA A 50 14.52 10.32 -7.57
N ARG A 51 15.48 11.15 -7.17
CA ARG A 51 15.68 11.53 -5.77
C ARG A 51 14.47 12.25 -5.16
N TYR A 52 13.90 13.22 -5.89
CA TYR A 52 12.70 13.93 -5.43
C TYR A 52 11.49 13.00 -5.29
N ILE A 53 11.31 12.04 -6.21
CA ILE A 53 10.26 11.01 -6.10
C ILE A 53 10.40 10.24 -4.79
N GLY A 54 11.61 9.80 -4.45
CA GLY A 54 11.90 9.09 -3.20
C GLY A 54 11.61 9.94 -1.97
N TRP A 55 12.08 11.17 -1.94
CA TRP A 55 11.83 12.09 -0.82
C TRP A 55 10.36 12.44 -0.66
N PHE A 56 9.63 12.67 -1.75
CA PHE A 56 8.19 12.97 -1.70
C PHE A 56 7.38 11.80 -1.16
N ALA A 57 7.73 10.57 -1.57
CA ALA A 57 7.11 9.37 -1.05
C ALA A 57 7.42 9.16 0.44
N ALA A 58 8.68 9.38 0.86
CA ALA A 58 9.10 9.27 2.26
C ALA A 58 8.42 10.32 3.15
N ILE A 59 8.33 11.58 2.71
CA ILE A 59 7.66 12.66 3.45
C ILE A 59 6.16 12.35 3.58
N TRP A 60 5.52 11.89 2.53
CA TRP A 60 4.13 11.45 2.57
C TRP A 60 3.93 10.31 3.59
N ALA A 61 4.78 9.27 3.54
CA ALA A 61 4.74 8.15 4.47
C ALA A 61 4.99 8.59 5.92
N LEU A 62 5.93 9.52 6.13
CA LEU A 62 6.24 10.09 7.44
C LEU A 62 5.05 10.83 8.04
N MET A 63 4.41 11.69 7.24
CA MET A 63 3.21 12.41 7.67
C MET A 63 2.08 11.43 8.01
N GLN A 64 1.82 10.45 7.14
CA GLN A 64 0.82 9.41 7.37
C GLN A 64 1.12 8.60 8.64
N PHE A 65 2.37 8.24 8.90
CA PHE A 65 2.78 7.49 10.08
C PHE A 65 2.41 8.21 11.38
N PHE A 66 2.68 9.51 11.46
CA PHE A 66 2.36 10.29 12.67
C PHE A 66 0.88 10.67 12.76
N THR A 67 0.23 10.97 11.66
CA THR A 67 -1.14 11.49 11.68
C THR A 67 -2.21 10.41 11.68
N SER A 68 -1.94 9.21 11.13
CA SER A 68 -2.93 8.12 11.07
C SER A 68 -3.45 7.71 12.45
N PRO A 69 -2.63 7.52 13.51
CA PRO A 69 -3.14 7.25 14.85
C PRO A 69 -3.95 8.41 15.44
N ILE A 70 -3.56 9.65 15.12
CA ILE A 70 -4.28 10.86 15.58
C ILE A 70 -5.65 10.93 14.92
N LEU A 71 -5.71 10.74 13.60
CA LEU A 71 -6.97 10.73 12.84
C LEU A 71 -7.87 9.56 13.29
N GLY A 72 -7.30 8.40 13.62
CA GLY A 72 -8.02 7.30 14.24
C GLY A 72 -8.66 7.70 15.55
N ALA A 73 -7.91 8.29 16.47
CA ALA A 73 -8.41 8.77 17.76
C ALA A 73 -9.43 9.92 17.62
N LEU A 74 -9.26 10.80 16.64
CA LEU A 74 -10.25 11.84 16.29
C LEU A 74 -11.53 11.20 15.78
N SER A 75 -11.43 10.16 14.97
CA SER A 75 -12.54 9.38 14.45
C SER A 75 -13.33 8.67 15.56
N ASP A 76 -12.64 8.16 16.61
CA ASP A 76 -13.27 7.58 17.79
C ASP A 76 -13.97 8.62 18.66
N ARG A 77 -13.47 9.86 18.68
CA ARG A 77 -14.03 10.95 19.50
C ARG A 77 -15.15 11.72 18.83
N PHE A 78 -14.96 12.11 17.57
CA PHE A 78 -15.89 12.99 16.86
C PHE A 78 -16.87 12.24 15.97
N GLY A 79 -16.63 10.97 15.72
CA GLY A 79 -17.36 10.12 14.79
C GLY A 79 -16.58 9.81 13.53
N ARG A 80 -17.00 8.78 12.82
CA ARG A 80 -16.32 8.28 11.59
C ARG A 80 -16.51 9.23 10.41
N ARG A 81 -17.76 9.73 10.26
CA ARG A 81 -18.15 10.58 9.14
C ARG A 81 -17.30 11.84 8.98
N PRO A 82 -17.09 12.69 10.02
CA PRO A 82 -16.28 13.90 9.88
C PRO A 82 -14.85 13.62 9.43
N VAL A 83 -14.23 12.55 9.95
CA VAL A 83 -12.85 12.19 9.60
C VAL A 83 -12.74 11.62 8.19
N LEU A 84 -13.73 10.82 7.74
CA LEU A 84 -13.80 10.37 6.35
C LEU A 84 -13.91 11.56 5.38
N LEU A 85 -14.83 12.50 5.66
CA LEU A 85 -15.02 13.69 4.82
C LEU A 85 -13.79 14.58 4.81
N LEU A 86 -13.12 14.75 5.96
CA LEU A 86 -11.85 15.49 6.06
C LEU A 86 -10.76 14.84 5.20
N SER A 87 -10.65 13.51 5.25
CA SER A 87 -9.62 12.78 4.48
C SER A 87 -9.87 12.88 2.98
N MET A 88 -11.11 12.65 2.53
CA MET A 88 -11.47 12.75 1.12
C MET A 88 -11.33 14.19 0.58
N GLY A 89 -11.80 15.19 1.34
CA GLY A 89 -11.68 16.60 1.00
C GLY A 89 -10.23 17.07 0.99
N GLY A 90 -9.43 16.64 1.98
CA GLY A 90 -8.01 16.94 2.06
C GLY A 90 -7.22 16.35 0.89
N LEU A 91 -7.55 15.13 0.46
CA LEU A 91 -6.96 14.52 -0.72
C LEU A 91 -7.35 15.27 -1.99
N GLY A 92 -8.61 15.69 -2.11
CA GLY A 92 -9.07 16.52 -3.24
C GLY A 92 -8.35 17.87 -3.31
N LEU A 93 -8.10 18.52 -2.16
CA LEU A 93 -7.30 19.75 -2.09
C LEU A 93 -5.84 19.49 -2.47
N ASP A 94 -5.22 18.39 -2.03
CA ASP A 94 -3.87 18.00 -2.46
C ASP A 94 -3.78 17.93 -3.98
N TYR A 95 -4.71 17.22 -4.62
CA TYR A 95 -4.71 17.08 -6.07
C TYR A 95 -4.92 18.39 -6.80
N LEU A 96 -5.74 19.29 -6.26
CA LEU A 96 -5.89 20.64 -6.79
C LEU A 96 -4.58 21.41 -6.70
N PHE A 97 -3.90 21.35 -5.54
CA PHE A 97 -2.56 21.94 -5.36
C PHE A 97 -1.55 21.39 -6.37
N MET A 98 -1.55 20.07 -6.59
CA MET A 98 -0.66 19.45 -7.55
C MET A 98 -0.97 19.82 -9.00
N ALA A 99 -2.25 19.89 -9.39
CA ALA A 99 -2.67 20.32 -10.71
C ALA A 99 -2.20 21.76 -11.04
N MET A 100 -2.19 22.63 -10.03
CA MET A 100 -1.81 24.03 -10.14
C MET A 100 -0.34 24.29 -9.82
N ALA A 101 0.43 23.29 -9.42
CA ALA A 101 1.79 23.45 -8.93
C ALA A 101 2.70 24.13 -9.96
N PRO A 102 3.33 25.29 -9.65
CA PRO A 102 4.28 25.95 -10.52
C PRO A 102 5.71 25.43 -10.35
N ASN A 103 6.00 24.68 -9.27
CA ASN A 103 7.33 24.18 -8.94
C ASN A 103 7.26 23.02 -7.94
N LEU A 104 8.43 22.40 -7.67
CA LEU A 104 8.56 21.28 -6.73
C LEU A 104 8.13 21.57 -5.29
N ALA A 105 8.31 22.82 -4.82
CA ALA A 105 7.92 23.17 -3.45
C ALA A 105 6.40 23.06 -3.26
N TRP A 106 5.62 23.46 -4.26
CA TRP A 106 4.17 23.31 -4.23
C TRP A 106 3.74 21.83 -4.26
N LEU A 107 4.41 20.99 -5.06
CA LEU A 107 4.18 19.54 -5.06
C LEU A 107 4.47 18.94 -3.67
N LEU A 108 5.53 19.41 -3.00
CA LEU A 108 5.88 18.96 -1.65
C LEU A 108 4.80 19.34 -0.64
N VAL A 109 4.28 20.56 -0.70
CA VAL A 109 3.17 21.00 0.16
C VAL A 109 1.95 20.10 -0.04
N GLY A 110 1.60 19.78 -1.28
CA GLY A 110 0.55 18.81 -1.59
C GLY A 110 0.83 17.46 -0.92
N ARG A 111 2.04 16.91 -1.05
CA ARG A 111 2.40 15.63 -0.41
C ARG A 111 2.27 15.65 1.12
N ILE A 112 2.59 16.77 1.76
CA ILE A 112 2.41 16.96 3.21
C ILE A 112 0.91 16.96 3.56
N ILE A 113 0.09 17.73 2.83
CA ILE A 113 -1.37 17.80 3.04
C ILE A 113 -1.98 16.40 2.89
N SER A 114 -1.67 15.72 1.80
CA SER A 114 -2.12 14.35 1.52
C SER A 114 -1.73 13.37 2.63
N GLY A 115 -0.48 13.40 3.09
CA GLY A 115 0.00 12.53 4.17
C GLY A 115 -0.72 12.80 5.49
N VAL A 116 -0.95 14.08 5.82
CA VAL A 116 -1.66 14.50 7.05
C VAL A 116 -3.13 14.09 7.02
N THR A 117 -3.79 14.11 5.86
CA THR A 117 -5.23 13.79 5.73
C THR A 117 -5.48 12.32 5.38
N SER A 118 -4.46 11.50 5.19
CA SER A 118 -4.58 10.11 4.71
C SER A 118 -5.11 9.15 5.77
N ALA A 119 -6.42 9.17 6.02
CA ALA A 119 -7.09 8.26 6.94
C ALA A 119 -8.32 7.55 6.35
N THR A 120 -8.61 7.73 5.05
CA THR A 120 -9.82 7.17 4.42
C THR A 120 -9.92 5.67 4.63
N TYR A 121 -8.86 4.91 4.34
CA TYR A 121 -8.91 3.45 4.42
C TYR A 121 -9.07 2.94 5.85
N SER A 122 -8.33 3.48 6.82
CA SER A 122 -8.41 3.08 8.23
C SER A 122 -9.77 3.43 8.84
N THR A 123 -10.29 4.63 8.55
CA THR A 123 -11.59 5.09 9.03
C THR A 123 -12.75 4.32 8.37
N ALA A 124 -12.62 3.97 7.07
CA ALA A 124 -13.59 3.13 6.37
C ALA A 124 -13.68 1.72 6.97
N ASN A 125 -12.54 1.11 7.34
CA ASN A 125 -12.53 -0.16 8.07
C ASN A 125 -13.25 -0.04 9.43
N ALA A 126 -12.98 1.02 10.19
CA ALA A 126 -13.65 1.26 11.45
C ALA A 126 -15.17 1.48 11.27
N TYR A 127 -15.56 2.26 10.25
CA TYR A 127 -16.96 2.48 9.88
C TYR A 127 -17.68 1.15 9.57
N ILE A 128 -17.09 0.30 8.76
CA ILE A 128 -17.66 -1.04 8.45
C ILE A 128 -17.74 -1.90 9.70
N ALA A 129 -16.74 -1.86 10.59
CA ALA A 129 -16.78 -2.59 11.85
C ALA A 129 -17.94 -2.14 12.76
N ASP A 130 -18.26 -0.84 12.75
CA ASP A 130 -19.35 -0.27 13.56
C ASP A 130 -20.74 -0.72 13.07
N ILE A 131 -20.94 -0.84 11.75
CA ILE A 131 -22.24 -1.16 11.14
C ILE A 131 -22.43 -2.65 10.82
N THR A 132 -21.41 -3.50 11.06
CA THR A 132 -21.43 -4.90 10.66
C THR A 132 -21.33 -5.84 11.88
N PRO A 133 -22.24 -6.83 12.01
CA PRO A 133 -22.11 -7.89 13.01
C PRO A 133 -20.77 -8.62 12.91
N PRO A 134 -20.20 -9.10 14.05
CA PRO A 134 -18.87 -9.72 14.08
C PRO A 134 -18.67 -10.88 13.12
N ASP A 135 -19.69 -11.71 12.91
CA ASP A 135 -19.71 -12.87 12.02
C ASP A 135 -19.61 -12.51 10.53
N GLN A 136 -20.01 -11.30 10.14
CA GLN A 136 -20.01 -10.81 8.75
C GLN A 136 -18.83 -9.87 8.44
N ARG A 137 -18.07 -9.43 9.46
CA ARG A 137 -17.00 -8.42 9.27
C ARG A 137 -15.95 -8.84 8.26
N ALA A 138 -15.51 -10.10 8.29
CA ALA A 138 -14.50 -10.59 7.36
C ALA A 138 -14.93 -10.47 5.88
N ALA A 139 -16.19 -10.81 5.58
CA ALA A 139 -16.73 -10.67 4.22
C ALA A 139 -16.85 -9.20 3.81
N ARG A 140 -17.23 -8.30 4.74
CA ARG A 140 -17.38 -6.87 4.45
C ARG A 140 -16.03 -6.15 4.28
N PHE A 141 -15.02 -6.52 5.07
CA PHE A 141 -13.64 -6.04 4.84
C PHE A 141 -13.09 -6.51 3.49
N GLY A 142 -13.49 -7.71 3.03
CA GLY A 142 -13.18 -8.19 1.70
C GLY A 142 -13.66 -7.25 0.59
N LEU A 143 -14.81 -6.58 0.76
CA LEU A 143 -15.30 -5.59 -0.20
C LEU A 143 -14.36 -4.38 -0.33
N LEU A 144 -13.77 -3.90 0.76
CA LEU A 144 -12.78 -2.81 0.68
C LEU A 144 -11.53 -3.25 -0.08
N SER A 145 -11.10 -4.50 0.10
CA SER A 145 -9.97 -5.04 -0.66
C SER A 145 -10.30 -5.14 -2.16
N VAL A 146 -11.54 -5.46 -2.52
CA VAL A 146 -12.00 -5.43 -3.91
C VAL A 146 -12.02 -4.00 -4.46
N ALA A 147 -12.52 -3.02 -3.70
CA ALA A 147 -12.49 -1.61 -4.09
C ALA A 147 -11.05 -1.12 -4.32
N PHE A 148 -10.13 -1.49 -3.42
CA PHE A 148 -8.70 -1.21 -3.58
C PHE A 148 -8.14 -1.82 -4.86
N GLY A 149 -8.40 -3.11 -5.11
CA GLY A 149 -7.92 -3.82 -6.30
C GLY A 149 -8.43 -3.21 -7.60
N ILE A 150 -9.73 -2.89 -7.68
CA ILE A 150 -10.34 -2.25 -8.86
C ILE A 150 -9.74 -0.85 -9.05
N GLY A 151 -9.61 -0.05 -7.98
CA GLY A 151 -9.02 1.28 -8.03
C GLY A 151 -7.57 1.26 -8.50
N PHE A 152 -6.80 0.27 -8.05
CA PHE A 152 -5.41 0.08 -8.45
C PHE A 152 -5.23 -0.36 -9.92
N ILE A 153 -6.27 -0.90 -10.55
CA ILE A 153 -6.28 -1.21 -11.99
C ILE A 153 -6.76 0.00 -12.78
N LEU A 154 -7.93 0.54 -12.43
CA LEU A 154 -8.56 1.61 -13.19
C LEU A 154 -7.83 2.95 -13.06
N GLY A 155 -7.27 3.23 -11.87
CA GLY A 155 -6.56 4.47 -11.59
C GLY A 155 -5.38 4.68 -12.54
N PRO A 156 -4.34 3.83 -12.51
CA PRO A 156 -3.20 3.99 -13.39
C PRO A 156 -3.54 3.93 -14.88
N ALA A 157 -4.53 3.10 -15.28
CA ALA A 157 -4.98 3.05 -16.65
C ALA A 157 -5.58 4.39 -17.10
N ALA A 158 -6.50 4.97 -16.31
CA ALA A 158 -7.08 6.28 -16.57
C ALA A 158 -6.02 7.39 -16.51
N GLY A 159 -5.12 7.34 -15.53
CA GLY A 159 -4.03 8.28 -15.37
C GLY A 159 -3.05 8.28 -16.55
N GLY A 160 -2.75 7.10 -17.08
CA GLY A 160 -1.91 6.94 -18.26
C GLY A 160 -2.56 7.55 -19.52
N VAL A 161 -3.87 7.33 -19.72
CA VAL A 161 -4.61 7.90 -20.86
C VAL A 161 -4.71 9.43 -20.75
N LEU A 162 -5.10 9.95 -19.59
CA LEU A 162 -5.20 11.39 -19.36
C LEU A 162 -3.83 12.08 -19.42
N GLY A 163 -2.80 11.46 -18.84
CA GLY A 163 -1.44 11.96 -18.82
C GLY A 163 -0.76 11.98 -20.20
N ALA A 164 -1.21 11.14 -21.12
CA ALA A 164 -0.75 11.19 -22.52
C ALA A 164 -1.27 12.44 -23.27
N VAL A 165 -2.36 13.05 -22.81
CA VAL A 165 -2.90 14.29 -23.37
C VAL A 165 -2.24 15.51 -22.73
N ASP A 166 -2.21 15.55 -21.39
CA ASP A 166 -1.55 16.58 -20.59
C ASP A 166 -1.17 16.02 -19.22
N PRO A 167 0.08 16.18 -18.74
CA PRO A 167 0.55 15.64 -17.46
C PRO A 167 -0.24 16.14 -16.24
N ARG A 168 -0.98 17.25 -16.35
CA ARG A 168 -1.79 17.82 -15.26
C ARG A 168 -3.24 17.37 -15.25
N LEU A 169 -3.78 16.87 -16.39
CA LEU A 169 -5.16 16.38 -16.47
C LEU A 169 -5.48 15.29 -15.45
N PRO A 170 -4.59 14.31 -15.17
CA PRO A 170 -4.82 13.31 -14.13
C PRO A 170 -5.08 13.91 -12.75
N PHE A 171 -4.35 14.99 -12.38
CA PHE A 171 -4.53 15.67 -11.09
C PHE A 171 -5.87 16.42 -11.03
N TRP A 172 -6.28 17.09 -12.10
CA TRP A 172 -7.61 17.72 -12.20
C TRP A 172 -8.73 16.68 -12.10
N GLY A 173 -8.58 15.54 -12.79
CA GLY A 173 -9.52 14.43 -12.72
C GLY A 173 -9.61 13.84 -11.30
N ALA A 174 -8.48 13.59 -10.65
CA ALA A 174 -8.43 13.10 -9.28
C ALA A 174 -9.03 14.10 -8.28
N ALA A 175 -8.71 15.41 -8.41
CA ALA A 175 -9.31 16.46 -7.59
C ALA A 175 -10.84 16.48 -7.74
N GLY A 176 -11.34 16.44 -8.97
CA GLY A 176 -12.77 16.38 -9.26
C GLY A 176 -13.44 15.15 -8.64
N LEU A 177 -12.85 13.96 -8.78
CA LEU A 177 -13.37 12.72 -8.18
C LEU A 177 -13.41 12.81 -6.65
N CYS A 178 -12.36 13.29 -6.00
CA CYS A 178 -12.31 13.41 -4.55
C CYS A 178 -13.30 14.47 -4.02
N MET A 179 -13.45 15.58 -4.73
CA MET A 179 -14.44 16.62 -4.36
C MET A 179 -15.87 16.12 -4.53
N LEU A 180 -16.17 15.43 -5.63
CA LEU A 180 -17.47 14.79 -5.84
C LEU A 180 -17.76 13.73 -4.79
N ASN A 181 -16.76 12.92 -4.44
CA ASN A 181 -16.85 11.91 -3.39
C ASN A 181 -17.12 12.55 -2.01
N THR A 182 -16.41 13.63 -1.71
CA THR A 182 -16.64 14.41 -0.48
C THR A 182 -18.05 14.99 -0.43
N LEU A 183 -18.49 15.61 -1.52
CA LEU A 183 -19.83 16.17 -1.63
C LEU A 183 -20.91 15.09 -1.48
N TYR A 184 -20.73 13.96 -2.18
CA TYR A 184 -21.61 12.80 -2.03
C TYR A 184 -21.66 12.32 -0.58
N GLY A 185 -20.50 12.26 0.11
CA GLY A 185 -20.42 11.89 1.53
C GLY A 185 -21.12 12.88 2.46
N VAL A 186 -21.06 14.17 2.17
CA VAL A 186 -21.78 15.18 2.95
C VAL A 186 -23.30 14.94 2.94
N PHE A 187 -23.87 14.55 1.81
CA PHE A 187 -25.31 14.36 1.68
C PHE A 187 -25.80 12.95 2.01
N VAL A 188 -24.97 11.92 1.79
CA VAL A 188 -25.44 10.52 1.79
C VAL A 188 -24.87 9.72 2.96
N LEU A 189 -23.63 10.03 3.45
CA LEU A 189 -23.00 9.23 4.49
C LEU A 189 -23.60 9.51 5.87
N PRO A 190 -24.30 8.56 6.52
CA PRO A 190 -24.72 8.70 7.91
C PRO A 190 -23.53 8.51 8.86
N GLU A 191 -23.66 8.99 10.10
CA GLU A 191 -22.67 8.67 11.14
C GLU A 191 -22.84 7.21 11.60
N SER A 192 -21.73 6.47 11.71
CA SER A 192 -21.76 5.08 12.18
C SER A 192 -21.54 4.94 13.68
N LEU A 193 -20.82 5.89 14.29
CA LEU A 193 -20.49 5.87 15.71
C LEU A 193 -21.42 6.78 16.52
N PRO A 194 -22.42 6.21 17.23
CA PRO A 194 -23.33 6.99 18.10
C PRO A 194 -22.58 7.77 19.18
N ALA A 195 -23.13 8.90 19.60
CA ALA A 195 -22.47 9.81 20.55
C ALA A 195 -22.16 9.16 21.90
N ASP A 196 -22.99 8.23 22.34
CA ASP A 196 -22.85 7.45 23.60
C ASP A 196 -21.70 6.43 23.56
N ARG A 197 -21.24 6.04 22.36
CA ARG A 197 -20.13 5.10 22.17
C ARG A 197 -18.80 5.77 21.82
N ARG A 198 -18.75 7.10 21.77
CA ARG A 198 -17.55 7.85 21.45
C ARG A 198 -16.52 7.79 22.58
N ALA A 199 -15.28 7.48 22.24
CA ALA A 199 -14.20 7.39 23.21
C ALA A 199 -13.64 8.79 23.56
N ARG A 200 -13.07 8.92 24.77
CA ARG A 200 -12.26 10.09 25.11
C ARG A 200 -10.93 10.00 24.36
N PHE A 201 -10.47 11.13 23.84
CA PHE A 201 -9.19 11.21 23.13
C PHE A 201 -8.03 10.85 24.06
N ASN A 202 -7.20 9.86 23.67
CA ASN A 202 -6.06 9.40 24.45
C ASN A 202 -4.83 9.16 23.58
N PHE A 203 -3.86 10.06 23.65
CA PHE A 203 -2.58 9.95 22.91
C PHE A 203 -1.75 8.71 23.29
N LYS A 204 -1.87 8.17 24.51
CA LYS A 204 -1.08 7.02 24.96
C LYS A 204 -1.41 5.72 24.23
N LEU A 205 -2.62 5.60 23.68
CA LEU A 205 -3.05 4.44 22.90
C LEU A 205 -2.51 4.45 21.46
N ALA A 206 -2.02 5.59 20.99
CA ALA A 206 -1.49 5.79 19.65
C ALA A 206 0.04 5.49 19.54
N ASN A 207 0.56 4.54 20.33
CA ASN A 207 1.98 4.18 20.29
C ASN A 207 2.25 3.05 19.29
N PRO A 208 2.74 3.33 18.06
CA PRO A 208 3.01 2.30 17.07
C PRO A 208 4.23 1.42 17.41
N VAL A 209 5.09 1.89 18.33
CA VAL A 209 6.35 1.21 18.67
C VAL A 209 6.15 0.10 19.71
N GLY A 210 5.17 0.24 20.60
CA GLY A 210 4.93 -0.72 21.69
C GLY A 210 4.53 -2.14 21.24
N SER A 211 4.14 -2.31 19.97
CA SER A 211 3.79 -3.61 19.42
C SER A 211 5.00 -4.47 19.02
N PHE A 212 6.17 -3.89 18.86
CA PHE A 212 7.38 -4.63 18.43
C PHE A 212 7.92 -5.60 19.47
N ASP A 213 7.66 -5.37 20.76
CA ASP A 213 8.04 -6.30 21.84
C ASP A 213 7.43 -7.68 21.65
N LEU A 214 6.30 -7.78 20.95
CA LEU A 214 5.67 -9.05 20.62
C LEU A 214 6.59 -9.99 19.82
N TYR A 215 7.44 -9.45 18.95
CA TYR A 215 8.34 -10.27 18.14
C TYR A 215 9.40 -10.99 18.98
N ARG A 216 9.68 -10.49 20.19
CA ARG A 216 10.60 -11.10 21.15
C ARG A 216 9.90 -12.10 22.09
N SER A 217 8.56 -12.03 22.21
CA SER A 217 7.80 -12.80 23.19
C SER A 217 7.62 -14.27 22.81
N ALA A 218 7.68 -14.63 21.52
CA ALA A 218 7.48 -16.00 21.06
C ALA A 218 8.59 -16.48 20.13
N PRO A 219 9.10 -17.72 20.30
CA PRO A 219 10.13 -18.29 19.45
C PRO A 219 9.72 -18.32 17.96
N GLY A 220 10.63 -17.89 17.09
CA GLY A 220 10.43 -17.89 15.63
C GLY A 220 9.56 -16.77 15.08
N LEU A 221 9.05 -15.81 15.89
CA LEU A 221 8.40 -14.61 15.38
C LEU A 221 9.41 -13.61 14.79
N MET A 222 10.58 -13.44 15.43
CA MET A 222 11.58 -12.49 14.98
C MET A 222 12.11 -12.79 13.56
N PRO A 223 12.48 -14.03 13.19
CA PRO A 223 12.87 -14.34 11.81
C PRO A 223 11.74 -14.06 10.81
N LEU A 224 10.48 -14.40 11.14
CA LEU A 224 9.33 -14.09 10.27
C LEU A 224 9.07 -12.59 10.14
N ALA A 225 9.25 -11.82 11.22
CA ALA A 225 9.19 -10.36 11.19
C ALA A 225 10.29 -9.79 10.27
N GLY A 226 11.50 -10.34 10.33
CA GLY A 226 12.59 -9.99 9.43
C GLY A 226 12.24 -10.28 7.95
N VAL A 227 11.67 -11.43 7.65
CA VAL A 227 11.18 -11.77 6.30
C VAL A 227 10.12 -10.78 5.83
N MET A 228 9.13 -10.46 6.68
CA MET A 228 8.08 -9.49 6.35
C MET A 228 8.62 -8.08 6.14
N PHE A 229 9.59 -7.65 6.97
CA PHE A 229 10.23 -6.35 6.78
C PHE A 229 10.98 -6.28 5.44
N LEU A 230 11.80 -7.28 5.12
CA LEU A 230 12.54 -7.35 3.86
C LEU A 230 11.59 -7.40 2.66
N TYR A 231 10.48 -8.12 2.78
CA TYR A 231 9.43 -8.16 1.77
C TYR A 231 8.79 -6.77 1.56
N TYR A 232 8.35 -6.11 2.64
CA TYR A 232 7.77 -4.77 2.54
C TYR A 232 8.79 -3.77 1.99
N LEU A 233 10.04 -3.86 2.41
CA LEU A 233 11.12 -2.98 1.93
C LEU A 233 11.36 -3.19 0.43
N ALA A 234 11.57 -4.45 -0.02
CA ALA A 234 11.77 -4.75 -1.43
C ALA A 234 10.58 -4.34 -2.30
N HIS A 235 9.34 -4.48 -1.77
CA HIS A 235 8.13 -4.09 -2.49
C HIS A 235 8.09 -2.59 -2.81
N GLN A 236 8.76 -1.73 -2.03
CA GLN A 236 8.81 -0.29 -2.29
C GLN A 236 9.50 0.06 -3.62
N VAL A 237 10.35 -0.82 -4.18
CA VAL A 237 10.94 -0.59 -5.50
C VAL A 237 9.88 -0.43 -6.59
N LEU A 238 8.78 -1.19 -6.51
CA LEU A 238 7.69 -1.12 -7.49
C LEU A 238 6.96 0.23 -7.42
N GLN A 239 6.71 0.71 -6.21
CA GLN A 239 5.97 1.95 -6.00
C GLN A 239 6.79 3.20 -6.33
N SER A 240 8.09 3.17 -6.09
CA SER A 240 8.95 4.35 -6.22
C SER A 240 9.77 4.40 -7.51
N THR A 241 10.10 3.24 -8.10
CA THR A 241 11.07 3.16 -9.19
C THR A 241 10.47 2.63 -10.50
N TRP A 242 9.28 2.01 -10.48
CA TRP A 242 8.65 1.43 -11.67
C TRP A 242 8.54 2.44 -12.81
N VAL A 243 7.89 3.57 -12.57
CA VAL A 243 7.66 4.60 -13.59
C VAL A 243 8.97 5.22 -14.07
N PRO A 244 9.84 5.79 -13.21
CA PRO A 244 11.08 6.40 -13.67
C PRO A 244 12.02 5.39 -14.37
N TYR A 245 12.03 4.14 -13.95
CA TYR A 245 12.82 3.09 -14.58
C TYR A 245 12.34 2.75 -15.98
N THR A 246 11.03 2.50 -16.14
CA THR A 246 10.44 2.08 -17.42
C THR A 246 10.47 3.22 -18.44
N THR A 247 10.26 4.46 -18.00
CA THR A 247 10.40 5.65 -18.84
C THR A 247 11.85 5.86 -19.27
N TYR A 248 12.82 5.73 -18.34
CA TYR A 248 14.24 5.94 -18.66
C TYR A 248 14.79 4.83 -19.56
N ARG A 249 14.51 3.56 -19.24
CA ARG A 249 15.12 2.40 -19.92
C ARG A 249 14.49 2.07 -21.25
N TYR A 250 13.14 2.16 -21.33
CA TYR A 250 12.39 1.73 -22.51
C TYR A 250 11.67 2.86 -23.24
N GLY A 251 11.70 4.09 -22.71
CA GLY A 251 11.00 5.22 -23.31
C GLY A 251 9.46 5.10 -23.22
N TRP A 252 8.94 4.44 -22.18
CA TRP A 252 7.50 4.22 -22.08
C TRP A 252 6.73 5.53 -21.92
N SER A 253 5.64 5.64 -22.67
CA SER A 253 4.64 6.70 -22.49
C SER A 253 3.84 6.50 -21.21
N PRO A 254 3.18 7.55 -20.67
CA PRO A 254 2.26 7.42 -19.54
C PRO A 254 1.17 6.37 -19.76
N ALA A 255 0.64 6.26 -21.00
CA ALA A 255 -0.37 5.27 -21.37
C ALA A 255 0.15 3.82 -21.22
N LEU A 256 1.36 3.53 -21.72
CA LEU A 256 1.96 2.19 -21.60
C LEU A 256 2.32 1.87 -20.13
N THR A 257 2.82 2.87 -19.40
CA THR A 257 3.10 2.75 -17.96
C THR A 257 1.81 2.45 -17.19
N GLY A 258 0.72 3.18 -17.45
CA GLY A 258 -0.59 2.93 -16.84
C GLY A 258 -1.13 1.53 -17.16
N ALA A 259 -1.00 1.10 -18.42
CA ALA A 259 -1.38 -0.26 -18.85
C ALA A 259 -0.56 -1.34 -18.11
N SER A 260 0.74 -1.14 -17.94
CA SER A 260 1.59 -2.09 -17.21
C SER A 260 1.19 -2.23 -15.74
N LEU A 261 0.85 -1.12 -15.08
CA LEU A 261 0.34 -1.14 -13.70
C LEU A 261 -1.02 -1.82 -13.60
N ALA A 262 -1.89 -1.66 -14.60
CA ALA A 262 -3.15 -2.42 -14.67
C ALA A 262 -2.90 -3.93 -14.79
N VAL A 263 -1.90 -4.36 -15.60
CA VAL A 263 -1.50 -5.78 -15.69
C VAL A 263 -0.98 -6.30 -14.34
N VAL A 264 -0.20 -5.50 -13.60
CA VAL A 264 0.22 -5.85 -12.23
C VAL A 264 -1.00 -6.06 -11.32
N GLY A 265 -1.98 -5.15 -11.36
CA GLY A 265 -3.21 -5.25 -10.59
C GLY A 265 -4.02 -6.51 -10.92
N ILE A 266 -4.23 -6.79 -12.21
CA ILE A 266 -4.92 -7.99 -12.68
C ILE A 266 -4.19 -9.25 -12.22
N SER A 267 -2.87 -9.30 -12.40
CA SER A 267 -2.06 -10.44 -11.97
C SER A 267 -2.16 -10.69 -10.47
N SER A 268 -2.16 -9.61 -9.67
CA SER A 268 -2.34 -9.71 -8.22
C SER A 268 -3.71 -10.28 -7.84
N ILE A 269 -4.79 -9.84 -8.49
CA ILE A 269 -6.15 -10.36 -8.26
C ILE A 269 -6.23 -11.83 -8.64
N VAL A 270 -5.69 -12.22 -9.80
CA VAL A 270 -5.68 -13.63 -10.25
C VAL A 270 -4.96 -14.52 -9.24
N VAL A 271 -3.79 -14.11 -8.78
CA VAL A 271 -3.02 -14.89 -7.79
C VAL A 271 -3.79 -14.98 -6.47
N GLN A 272 -4.31 -13.87 -5.95
CA GLN A 272 -5.05 -13.85 -4.68
C GLN A 272 -6.33 -14.68 -4.75
N ALA A 273 -7.09 -14.57 -5.82
CA ALA A 273 -8.39 -15.25 -5.94
C ALA A 273 -8.27 -16.74 -6.28
N LEU A 274 -7.33 -17.10 -7.16
CA LEU A 274 -7.29 -18.43 -7.75
C LEU A 274 -6.13 -19.30 -7.24
N ILE A 275 -5.00 -18.70 -6.82
CA ILE A 275 -3.79 -19.46 -6.51
C ILE A 275 -3.55 -19.59 -5.00
N VAL A 276 -3.72 -18.53 -4.23
CA VAL A 276 -3.34 -18.49 -2.81
C VAL A 276 -4.03 -19.61 -2.03
N ARG A 277 -5.36 -19.70 -2.10
CA ARG A 277 -6.11 -20.69 -1.31
C ARG A 277 -5.76 -22.15 -1.63
N PRO A 278 -5.81 -22.61 -2.89
CA PRO A 278 -5.46 -24.00 -3.22
C PRO A 278 -3.97 -24.29 -2.98
N PHE A 279 -3.08 -23.30 -3.17
CA PHE A 279 -1.66 -23.49 -2.92
C PHE A 279 -1.37 -23.69 -1.42
N VAL A 280 -1.93 -22.83 -0.56
CA VAL A 280 -1.79 -22.97 0.91
C VAL A 280 -2.44 -24.25 1.41
N ALA A 281 -3.58 -24.66 0.87
CA ALA A 281 -4.22 -25.92 1.23
C ALA A 281 -3.34 -27.15 0.90
N LYS A 282 -2.61 -27.11 -0.22
CA LYS A 282 -1.77 -28.23 -0.69
C LYS A 282 -0.37 -28.24 -0.06
N PHE A 283 0.27 -27.08 0.04
CA PHE A 283 1.69 -26.97 0.43
C PHE A 283 1.90 -26.32 1.82
N GLY A 284 0.82 -25.90 2.48
CA GLY A 284 0.85 -25.22 3.77
C GLY A 284 1.38 -23.78 3.69
N GLU A 285 1.31 -23.04 4.81
CA GLU A 285 1.78 -21.66 4.90
C GLU A 285 3.30 -21.55 4.70
N ARG A 286 4.05 -22.55 5.17
CA ARG A 286 5.51 -22.56 4.99
C ARG A 286 5.87 -22.71 3.51
N GLY A 287 5.23 -23.61 2.80
CA GLY A 287 5.41 -23.78 1.35
C GLY A 287 5.06 -22.51 0.59
N ALA A 288 3.95 -21.85 0.94
CA ALA A 288 3.54 -20.58 0.34
C ALA A 288 4.59 -19.48 0.56
N LEU A 289 5.10 -19.35 1.80
CA LEU A 289 6.14 -18.37 2.12
C LEU A 289 7.40 -18.59 1.28
N PHE A 290 7.96 -19.79 1.28
CA PHE A 290 9.19 -20.09 0.55
C PHE A 290 9.04 -19.89 -0.96
N THR A 291 7.95 -20.41 -1.53
CA THR A 291 7.65 -20.24 -2.96
C THR A 291 7.47 -18.76 -3.31
N GLY A 292 6.69 -18.01 -2.52
CA GLY A 292 6.46 -16.60 -2.76
C GLY A 292 7.75 -15.77 -2.72
N VAL A 293 8.62 -16.01 -1.73
CA VAL A 293 9.91 -15.29 -1.60
C VAL A 293 10.87 -15.65 -2.74
N ALA A 294 10.96 -16.94 -3.12
CA ALA A 294 11.79 -17.37 -4.23
C ALA A 294 11.31 -16.76 -5.56
N TRP A 295 10.00 -16.77 -5.83
CA TRP A 295 9.43 -16.16 -7.03
C TRP A 295 9.57 -14.63 -7.04
N ALA A 296 9.51 -13.97 -5.87
CA ALA A 296 9.80 -12.56 -5.78
C ALA A 296 11.25 -12.25 -6.19
N ALA A 297 12.23 -13.02 -5.69
CA ALA A 297 13.63 -12.85 -6.06
C ALA A 297 13.85 -13.05 -7.58
N ILE A 298 13.25 -14.10 -8.16
CA ILE A 298 13.31 -14.39 -9.60
C ILE A 298 12.65 -13.26 -10.39
N GLY A 299 11.47 -12.79 -9.97
CA GLY A 299 10.72 -11.74 -10.64
C GLY A 299 11.43 -10.40 -10.62
N TYR A 300 12.04 -10.01 -9.50
CA TYR A 300 12.88 -8.80 -9.46
C TYR A 300 14.12 -8.92 -10.36
N ALA A 301 14.76 -10.08 -10.39
CA ALA A 301 15.84 -10.34 -11.33
C ALA A 301 15.35 -10.23 -12.79
N ALA A 302 14.19 -10.80 -13.11
CA ALA A 302 13.60 -10.71 -14.44
C ALA A 302 13.35 -9.25 -14.86
N PHE A 303 12.79 -8.40 -13.97
CA PHE A 303 12.63 -6.96 -14.25
C PHE A 303 13.97 -6.25 -14.46
N ALA A 304 14.99 -6.59 -13.67
CA ALA A 304 16.31 -6.00 -13.80
C ALA A 304 17.00 -6.36 -15.13
N PHE A 305 16.86 -7.62 -15.57
CA PHE A 305 17.51 -8.14 -16.76
C PHE A 305 16.73 -7.90 -18.06
N ALA A 306 15.39 -7.71 -18.01
CA ALA A 306 14.56 -7.63 -19.19
C ALA A 306 15.16 -6.67 -20.26
N PRO A 307 15.55 -7.16 -21.45
CA PRO A 307 16.19 -6.32 -22.45
C PRO A 307 15.20 -5.48 -23.25
N THR A 308 13.94 -5.89 -23.30
CA THR A 308 12.89 -5.29 -24.14
C THR A 308 11.57 -5.14 -23.37
N THR A 309 10.71 -4.24 -23.85
CA THR A 309 9.35 -4.05 -23.34
C THR A 309 8.53 -5.36 -23.28
N PRO A 310 8.48 -6.22 -24.30
CA PRO A 310 7.75 -7.48 -24.22
C PRO A 310 8.30 -8.42 -23.14
N ALA A 311 9.61 -8.52 -22.99
CA ALA A 311 10.24 -9.34 -21.95
C ALA A 311 9.88 -8.85 -20.54
N PHE A 312 9.90 -7.53 -20.35
CA PHE A 312 9.48 -6.92 -19.08
C PHE A 312 7.99 -7.18 -18.77
N MET A 313 7.11 -6.95 -19.75
CA MET A 313 5.67 -7.19 -19.61
C MET A 313 5.34 -8.66 -19.31
N LEU A 314 6.04 -9.60 -19.97
CA LEU A 314 5.86 -11.04 -19.77
C LEU A 314 6.27 -11.47 -18.34
N SER A 315 7.22 -10.79 -17.72
CA SER A 315 7.66 -11.11 -16.36
C SER A 315 6.64 -10.73 -15.27
N ILE A 316 5.70 -9.80 -15.55
CA ILE A 316 4.71 -9.31 -14.58
C ILE A 316 3.80 -10.43 -14.04
N PRO A 317 3.14 -11.26 -14.86
CA PRO A 317 2.28 -12.33 -14.35
C PRO A 317 3.03 -13.33 -13.46
N PHE A 318 4.26 -13.68 -13.83
CA PHE A 318 5.09 -14.59 -13.03
C PHE A 318 5.47 -13.98 -11.68
N PHE A 319 5.82 -12.69 -11.68
CA PHE A 319 6.07 -11.95 -10.45
C PHE A 319 4.86 -11.93 -9.50
N GLY A 320 3.64 -12.02 -10.02
CA GLY A 320 2.41 -12.07 -9.24
C GLY A 320 2.39 -13.17 -8.16
N LEU A 321 3.14 -14.28 -8.34
CA LEU A 321 3.28 -15.34 -7.33
C LEU A 321 3.92 -14.88 -6.02
N MET A 322 4.57 -13.72 -5.99
CA MET A 322 4.98 -13.04 -4.77
C MET A 322 3.80 -12.86 -3.79
N GLY A 323 2.56 -12.78 -4.29
CA GLY A 323 1.34 -12.71 -3.49
C GLY A 323 1.15 -13.84 -2.48
N LEU A 324 1.91 -14.94 -2.58
CA LEU A 324 1.93 -16.05 -1.60
C LEU A 324 2.68 -15.69 -0.30
N ILE A 325 3.55 -14.67 -0.29
CA ILE A 325 4.38 -14.31 0.87
C ILE A 325 3.52 -13.92 2.07
N SER A 326 2.63 -12.95 1.88
CA SER A 326 1.84 -12.37 2.97
C SER A 326 0.93 -13.41 3.64
N PRO A 327 0.10 -14.21 2.93
CA PRO A 327 -0.70 -15.27 3.53
C PRO A 327 0.16 -16.32 4.24
N GLY A 328 1.29 -16.71 3.64
CA GLY A 328 2.21 -17.69 4.22
C GLY A 328 2.83 -17.20 5.53
N ALA A 329 3.41 -15.98 5.52
CA ALA A 329 4.04 -15.41 6.71
C ALA A 329 3.02 -15.10 7.81
N GLN A 330 1.90 -14.46 7.49
CA GLN A 330 0.86 -14.11 8.46
C GLN A 330 0.22 -15.36 9.07
N GLY A 331 -0.02 -16.41 8.29
CA GLY A 331 -0.50 -17.69 8.79
C GLY A 331 0.48 -18.32 9.81
N LEU A 332 1.77 -18.36 9.48
CA LEU A 332 2.82 -18.86 10.39
C LEU A 332 2.96 -18.01 11.65
N MET A 333 2.88 -16.68 11.56
CA MET A 333 2.98 -15.76 12.70
C MET A 333 1.74 -15.87 13.60
N SER A 334 0.54 -15.88 13.01
CA SER A 334 -0.74 -15.99 13.73
C SER A 334 -0.83 -17.23 14.60
N ARG A 335 -0.24 -18.35 14.17
CA ARG A 335 -0.21 -19.61 14.95
C ARG A 335 0.75 -19.58 16.14
N ARG A 336 1.63 -18.58 16.24
CA ARG A 336 2.64 -18.45 17.31
C ARG A 336 2.21 -17.49 18.41
N VAL A 337 1.11 -16.79 18.24
CA VAL A 337 0.55 -15.87 19.23
C VAL A 337 -0.83 -16.30 19.69
N GLY A 338 -1.17 -15.94 20.93
CA GLY A 338 -2.49 -16.25 21.49
C GLY A 338 -3.63 -15.46 20.80
N PRO A 339 -4.91 -15.91 20.99
CA PRO A 339 -6.06 -15.22 20.41
C PRO A 339 -6.15 -13.73 20.79
N THR A 340 -5.72 -13.38 22.01
CA THR A 340 -5.73 -12.01 22.54
C THR A 340 -4.61 -11.13 21.98
N GLU A 341 -3.59 -11.72 21.36
CA GLU A 341 -2.42 -11.01 20.83
C GLU A 341 -2.49 -10.78 19.31
N GLN A 342 -3.50 -11.30 18.62
CA GLN A 342 -3.65 -11.16 17.17
C GLN A 342 -3.68 -9.69 16.72
N GLY A 343 -4.37 -8.83 17.48
CA GLY A 343 -4.40 -7.39 17.19
C GLY A 343 -3.02 -6.73 17.33
N ARG A 344 -2.23 -7.12 18.36
CA ARG A 344 -0.86 -6.65 18.53
C ARG A 344 0.05 -7.10 17.38
N LEU A 345 -0.12 -8.35 16.91
CA LEU A 345 0.62 -8.86 15.76
C LEU A 345 0.33 -8.06 14.49
N GLN A 346 -0.95 -7.78 14.21
CA GLN A 346 -1.31 -6.95 13.06
C GLN A 346 -0.74 -5.53 13.18
N GLY A 347 -0.83 -4.92 14.37
CA GLY A 347 -0.23 -3.60 14.63
C GLY A 347 1.29 -3.60 14.43
N ALA A 348 1.99 -4.64 14.89
CA ALA A 348 3.43 -4.79 14.68
C ALA A 348 3.79 -4.95 13.20
N ASN A 349 3.04 -5.75 12.44
CA ASN A 349 3.23 -5.91 10.98
C ASN A 349 2.98 -4.60 10.23
N MET A 350 1.96 -3.82 10.61
CA MET A 350 1.72 -2.49 10.03
C MET A 350 2.87 -1.52 10.35
N GLY A 351 3.46 -1.61 11.54
CA GLY A 351 4.65 -0.86 11.91
C GLY A 351 5.86 -1.19 11.02
N LEU A 352 6.12 -2.47 10.75
CA LEU A 352 7.17 -2.89 9.81
C LEU A 352 6.93 -2.33 8.40
N MET A 353 5.69 -2.39 7.92
CA MET A 353 5.31 -1.85 6.62
C MET A 353 5.53 -0.33 6.57
N ALA A 354 5.16 0.39 7.65
CA ALA A 354 5.34 1.84 7.73
C ALA A 354 6.82 2.25 7.69
N ILE A 355 7.68 1.54 8.43
CA ILE A 355 9.15 1.77 8.39
C ILE A 355 9.70 1.49 7.00
N ALA A 356 9.28 0.39 6.37
CA ALA A 356 9.67 0.05 5.00
C ALA A 356 9.23 1.13 3.99
N SER A 357 8.02 1.69 4.16
CA SER A 357 7.48 2.76 3.31
C SER A 357 8.19 4.10 3.51
N LEU A 358 8.81 4.31 4.67
CA LEU A 358 9.63 5.50 4.93
C LEU A 358 11.02 5.39 4.29
N ILE A 359 11.66 4.23 4.43
CA ILE A 359 13.06 4.02 4.01
C ILE A 359 13.13 3.62 2.52
N GLY A 360 12.23 2.74 2.08
CA GLY A 360 12.30 2.08 0.78
C GLY A 360 12.32 3.02 -0.41
N PRO A 361 11.41 3.99 -0.51
CA PRO A 361 11.41 4.91 -1.65
C PRO A 361 12.73 5.67 -1.81
N VAL A 362 13.28 6.21 -0.72
CA VAL A 362 14.57 6.92 -0.75
C VAL A 362 15.70 5.98 -1.15
N LEU A 363 15.72 4.77 -0.56
CA LEU A 363 16.74 3.77 -0.85
C LEU A 363 16.77 3.42 -2.34
N PHE A 364 15.63 3.01 -2.91
CA PHE A 364 15.58 2.51 -4.28
C PHE A 364 15.72 3.61 -5.32
N THR A 365 15.17 4.80 -5.07
CA THR A 365 15.33 5.92 -5.99
C THR A 365 16.74 6.51 -5.96
N GLU A 366 17.43 6.49 -4.82
CA GLU A 366 18.84 6.88 -4.76
C GLU A 366 19.73 5.87 -5.50
N VAL A 367 19.50 4.56 -5.34
CA VAL A 367 20.21 3.52 -6.11
C VAL A 367 19.98 3.71 -7.61
N PHE A 368 18.72 4.01 -8.01
CA PHE A 368 18.40 4.28 -9.41
C PHE A 368 19.11 5.54 -9.91
N ALA A 369 19.01 6.65 -9.15
CA ALA A 369 19.66 7.91 -9.52
C ALA A 369 21.18 7.76 -9.70
N ARG A 370 21.82 6.96 -8.84
CA ARG A 370 23.26 6.66 -8.99
C ARG A 370 23.53 5.76 -10.18
N ALA A 371 22.70 4.75 -10.44
CA ALA A 371 22.88 3.83 -11.56
C ALA A 371 22.76 4.53 -12.92
N ILE A 372 21.93 5.56 -13.06
CA ILE A 372 21.81 6.36 -14.29
C ILE A 372 22.72 7.60 -14.31
N GLY A 373 23.46 7.85 -13.23
CA GLY A 373 24.38 8.99 -13.04
C GLY A 373 25.80 8.52 -12.73
N PRO A 374 26.31 8.76 -11.49
CA PRO A 374 27.73 8.53 -11.18
C PRO A 374 28.18 7.08 -11.28
N TRP A 375 27.28 6.09 -11.21
CA TRP A 375 27.61 4.67 -11.32
C TRP A 375 27.35 4.08 -12.71
N ALA A 376 26.91 4.88 -13.69
CA ALA A 376 26.50 4.40 -15.01
C ALA A 376 27.57 3.61 -15.77
N PHE A 377 28.85 3.78 -15.41
CA PHE A 377 29.98 3.06 -16.05
C PHE A 377 30.13 1.61 -15.53
N TRP A 378 29.59 1.24 -14.37
CA TRP A 378 29.72 -0.11 -13.80
C TRP A 378 28.41 -0.72 -13.29
N ALA A 379 27.44 0.09 -12.91
CA ALA A 379 26.17 -0.40 -12.39
C ALA A 379 25.09 -0.43 -13.49
N PRO A 380 24.36 -1.54 -13.63
CA PRO A 380 23.26 -1.61 -14.60
C PRO A 380 22.09 -0.73 -14.17
N VAL A 381 21.33 -0.20 -15.13
CA VAL A 381 20.13 0.62 -14.88
C VAL A 381 19.11 -0.10 -14.00
N GLY A 382 19.05 -1.46 -14.06
CA GLY A 382 18.22 -2.31 -13.23
C GLY A 382 18.68 -2.48 -11.78
N ALA A 383 19.74 -1.78 -11.32
CA ALA A 383 20.30 -1.89 -9.97
C ALA A 383 19.26 -1.86 -8.84
N PRO A 384 18.20 -1.02 -8.83
CA PRO A 384 17.17 -1.06 -7.78
C PRO A 384 16.45 -2.41 -7.70
N PHE A 385 16.15 -3.03 -8.84
CA PHE A 385 15.50 -4.34 -8.88
C PHE A 385 16.45 -5.46 -8.47
N TYR A 386 17.74 -5.37 -8.80
CA TYR A 386 18.76 -6.29 -8.27
C TYR A 386 18.83 -6.22 -6.75
N LEU A 387 18.85 -5.00 -6.19
CA LEU A 387 18.83 -4.82 -4.73
C LEU A 387 17.58 -5.46 -4.11
N ALA A 388 16.41 -5.26 -4.70
CA ALA A 388 15.18 -5.88 -4.22
C ALA A 388 15.26 -7.42 -4.30
N GLY A 389 15.82 -7.98 -5.36
CA GLY A 389 16.10 -9.41 -5.51
C GLY A 389 17.05 -9.95 -4.43
N ILE A 390 18.13 -9.22 -4.13
CA ILE A 390 19.08 -9.56 -3.06
C ILE A 390 18.37 -9.55 -1.70
N LEU A 391 17.53 -8.55 -1.41
CA LEU A 391 16.75 -8.52 -0.17
C LEU A 391 15.82 -9.73 -0.06
N MET A 392 15.24 -10.19 -1.18
CA MET A 392 14.42 -11.41 -1.19
C MET A 392 15.26 -12.68 -1.00
N CYS A 393 16.48 -12.75 -1.53
CA CYS A 393 17.40 -13.85 -1.23
C CYS A 393 17.76 -13.89 0.26
N ILE A 394 18.03 -12.74 0.88
CA ILE A 394 18.28 -12.64 2.33
C ILE A 394 17.02 -13.06 3.11
N ALA A 395 15.84 -12.63 2.68
CA ALA A 395 14.57 -13.05 3.28
C ALA A 395 14.36 -14.57 3.17
N LEU A 396 14.75 -15.18 2.05
CA LEU A 396 14.68 -16.63 1.87
C LEU A 396 15.60 -17.35 2.87
N LEU A 397 16.83 -16.89 3.04
CA LEU A 397 17.76 -17.43 4.03
C LEU A 397 17.23 -17.26 5.46
N ALA A 398 16.67 -16.10 5.80
CA ALA A 398 16.05 -15.86 7.10
C ALA A 398 14.84 -16.77 7.35
N ALA A 399 14.06 -17.09 6.31
CA ALA A 399 12.93 -18.02 6.40
C ALA A 399 13.35 -19.46 6.75
N PHE A 400 14.54 -19.89 6.32
CA PHE A 400 15.08 -21.20 6.75
C PHE A 400 15.40 -21.25 8.25
N GLY A 401 15.80 -20.12 8.85
CA GLY A 401 16.05 -20.00 10.29
C GLY A 401 14.79 -20.01 11.16
N ALA A 402 13.60 -19.91 10.57
CA ALA A 402 12.35 -20.03 11.32
C ALA A 402 12.12 -21.50 11.75
N PRO A 403 12.04 -21.82 13.08
CA PRO A 403 11.95 -23.18 13.57
C PRO A 403 10.75 -23.93 12.99
N ARG A 404 10.91 -25.23 12.73
CA ARG A 404 9.82 -26.14 12.37
C ARG A 404 8.90 -26.32 13.57
N ARG A 405 7.62 -26.59 13.32
CA ARG A 405 6.57 -26.74 14.34
C ARG A 405 6.89 -27.83 15.38
N ASP A 406 7.60 -28.86 14.96
CA ASP A 406 7.93 -30.04 15.79
C ASP A 406 8.88 -29.72 16.96
N ALA A 407 9.74 -28.69 16.81
CA ALA A 407 10.68 -28.26 17.85
C ALA A 407 10.04 -27.43 18.99
N VAL A 408 8.82 -26.89 18.80
CA VAL A 408 8.14 -26.05 19.82
C VAL A 408 7.24 -26.90 20.73
N THR A 409 6.83 -28.07 20.29
CA THR A 409 5.97 -28.99 21.07
C THR A 409 6.79 -29.81 22.08
N GLU A 410 8.09 -29.97 21.85
CA GLU A 410 8.99 -30.71 22.77
C GLU A 410 9.54 -29.82 23.92
N LEU A 411 9.29 -28.50 23.90
CA LEU A 411 9.75 -27.54 24.93
C LEU A 411 8.63 -27.09 25.88
N ARG A 412 7.43 -27.70 25.81
CA ARG A 412 6.32 -27.54 26.76
C ARG A 412 6.01 -28.84 27.45
#